data_0fde03087d19299bbff7120f80b3ff5f
#
_entry.id   0fde03087d19299bbff7120f80b3ff5f
#
_cell.length_a   1.000
_cell.length_b   1.000
_cell.length_c   1.000
_cell.angle_alpha   90.00
_cell.angle_beta   90.00
_cell.angle_gamma   90.00
#
_symmetry.space_group_name_H-M   'P 1'
#
loop_
_entity.id
_entity.type
_entity.pdbx_description
1 polymer ?
#
loop_
_entity_poly.entity_id
_entity_poly.type
_entity_poly.pdbx_seq_one_letter_code
_entity_poly.pdbx_strand_id
1 'polypeptide(L)'
;MLFDGQPQWAGIFGHSLPDTYVASDVERVEVIRGPGSLLYGSNAMGGVVNIITRQHNRPGRRTQARIMYGSYNTQKYMINNGYNIGNFSSYISLNHDRTDGHRPDSKFHITNGFAKLGYKIDDHYKVTGDVSLAKFKNQNPGEITNPLIDNIMNILRGTTSVSYTHLR
;
A
#
# COMPACT_ATOMS: atom_id res chain seq x y z
N MET A 1 9.75 6.25 5.08
CA MET A 1 8.62 6.13 4.14
C MET A 1 7.32 6.33 4.90
N LEU A 2 6.34 7.02 4.30
CA LEU A 2 5.04 7.27 4.90
C LEU A 2 3.94 6.64 4.03
N PHE A 3 2.80 6.35 4.65
CA PHE A 3 1.58 5.89 4.01
C PHE A 3 0.43 6.76 4.53
N ASP A 4 -0.13 7.60 3.66
CA ASP A 4 -1.06 8.68 4.01
C ASP A 4 -0.55 9.57 5.16
N GLY A 5 0.75 9.90 5.15
CA GLY A 5 1.40 10.70 6.17
C GLY A 5 1.83 9.95 7.44
N GLN A 6 1.47 8.67 7.58
CA GLN A 6 1.82 7.85 8.75
C GLN A 6 3.15 7.12 8.51
N PRO A 7 4.12 7.21 9.43
CA PRO A 7 5.40 6.50 9.31
C PRO A 7 5.18 4.97 9.25
N GLN A 8 5.89 4.34 8.34
CA GLN A 8 5.85 2.88 8.17
C GLN A 8 7.18 2.28 8.61
N TRP A 9 7.10 1.38 9.55
CA TRP A 9 8.26 0.70 10.14
C TRP A 9 8.14 -0.80 9.94
N ALA A 10 9.26 -1.46 9.67
CA ALA A 10 9.35 -2.91 9.59
C ALA A 10 10.10 -3.45 10.80
N GLY A 11 9.34 -3.88 11.81
CA GLY A 11 9.87 -4.58 12.97
C GLY A 11 11.01 -3.83 13.68
N ILE A 12 12.01 -4.58 14.13
CA ILE A 12 13.11 -4.12 15.00
C ILE A 12 14.09 -3.20 14.24
N PHE A 13 14.18 -3.29 12.92
CA PHE A 13 15.23 -2.62 12.13
C PHE A 13 14.85 -1.22 11.63
N GLY A 14 13.62 -0.76 11.86
CA GLY A 14 13.19 0.57 11.41
C GLY A 14 13.20 0.78 9.88
N HIS A 15 13.35 -0.28 9.09
CA HIS A 15 13.31 -0.22 7.63
C HIS A 15 11.88 -0.25 7.11
N SER A 16 11.62 0.53 6.07
CA SER A 16 10.37 0.40 5.32
C SER A 16 10.42 -0.87 4.46
N LEU A 17 9.29 -1.57 4.35
CA LEU A 17 9.15 -2.71 3.43
C LEU A 17 8.33 -2.28 2.21
N PRO A 18 8.96 -1.72 1.16
CA PRO A 18 8.24 -1.23 -0.02
C PRO A 18 7.49 -2.34 -0.75
N ASP A 19 7.97 -3.57 -0.70
CA ASP A 19 7.39 -4.73 -1.38
C ASP A 19 5.99 -5.13 -0.89
N THR A 20 5.57 -4.63 0.27
CA THR A 20 4.25 -4.92 0.85
C THR A 20 3.16 -3.95 0.38
N TYR A 21 3.49 -2.99 -0.49
CA TYR A 21 2.52 -2.02 -1.03
C TYR A 21 2.12 -2.41 -2.44
N VAL A 22 0.82 -2.35 -2.69
CA VAL A 22 0.25 -2.68 -4.00
C VAL A 22 -0.03 -1.40 -4.77
N ALA A 23 0.59 -1.25 -5.93
CA ALA A 23 0.50 -0.05 -6.76
C ALA A 23 -0.94 0.31 -7.17
N SER A 24 -1.84 -0.67 -7.22
CA SER A 24 -3.26 -0.43 -7.53
C SER A 24 -3.99 0.42 -6.49
N ASP A 25 -3.51 0.42 -5.23
CA ASP A 25 -4.09 1.19 -4.14
C ASP A 25 -3.46 2.58 -4.00
N VAL A 26 -2.41 2.86 -4.77
CA VAL A 26 -1.70 4.14 -4.76
C VAL A 26 -2.37 5.12 -5.71
N GLU A 27 -2.70 6.31 -5.21
CA GLU A 27 -3.14 7.45 -6.02
C GLU A 27 -1.95 8.21 -6.58
N ARG A 28 -1.00 8.56 -5.71
CA ARG A 28 0.26 9.23 -6.07
C ARG A 28 1.34 8.98 -5.03
N VAL A 29 2.58 9.25 -5.42
CA VAL A 29 3.75 9.23 -4.55
C VAL A 29 4.31 10.65 -4.47
N GLU A 30 4.48 11.15 -3.27
CA GLU A 30 5.07 12.45 -2.99
C GLU A 30 6.50 12.24 -2.47
N VAL A 31 7.47 12.91 -3.07
CA VAL A 31 8.88 12.81 -2.68
C VAL A 31 9.38 14.18 -2.23
N ILE A 32 9.74 14.27 -0.96
CA ILE A 32 10.39 15.46 -0.38
C ILE A 32 11.88 15.16 -0.33
N ARG A 33 12.67 15.95 -1.05
CA ARG A 33 14.12 15.85 -1.07
C ARG A 33 14.74 16.77 -0.02
N GLY A 34 15.71 16.27 0.71
CA GLY A 34 16.37 16.99 1.79
C GLY A 34 15.76 16.71 3.17
N PRO A 35 16.27 17.37 4.22
CA PRO A 35 15.92 17.06 5.60
C PRO A 35 14.44 17.35 5.89
N GLY A 36 13.69 16.31 6.17
CA GLY A 36 12.29 16.37 6.59
C GLY A 36 12.08 16.05 8.07
N SER A 37 13.15 15.94 8.83
CA SER A 37 13.13 15.47 10.22
C SER A 37 12.29 16.31 11.17
N LEU A 38 12.13 17.60 10.89
CA LEU A 38 11.30 18.49 11.70
C LEU A 38 9.81 18.09 11.69
N LEU A 39 9.33 17.58 10.55
CA LEU A 39 7.93 17.20 10.36
C LEU A 39 7.68 15.70 10.50
N TYR A 40 8.67 14.87 10.17
CA TYR A 40 8.49 13.43 9.98
C TYR A 40 9.43 12.57 10.83
N GLY A 41 10.15 13.20 11.79
CA GLY A 41 11.02 12.53 12.74
C GLY A 41 12.44 12.25 12.22
N SER A 42 13.30 11.76 13.11
CA SER A 42 14.75 11.62 12.90
C SER A 42 15.15 10.76 11.67
N ASN A 43 14.31 9.81 11.27
CA ASN A 43 14.59 8.95 10.12
C ASN A 43 14.33 9.61 8.76
N ALA A 44 13.93 10.88 8.75
CA ALA A 44 13.68 11.66 7.52
C ALA A 44 14.82 12.64 7.18
N MET A 45 16.05 12.39 7.63
CA MET A 45 17.21 13.27 7.39
C MET A 45 17.56 13.41 5.91
N GLY A 46 17.45 12.33 5.13
CA GLY A 46 17.75 12.33 3.68
C GLY A 46 16.56 12.66 2.78
N GLY A 47 15.35 12.67 3.35
CA GLY A 47 14.11 12.92 2.61
C GLY A 47 12.96 12.03 3.05
N VAL A 48 11.80 12.25 2.40
CA VAL A 48 10.56 11.53 2.70
C VAL A 48 9.93 11.05 1.41
N VAL A 49 9.50 9.79 1.41
CA VAL A 49 8.60 9.23 0.38
C VAL A 49 7.27 8.97 1.04
N ASN A 50 6.22 9.66 0.59
CA ASN A 50 4.86 9.52 1.09
C ASN A 50 3.97 8.90 0.01
N ILE A 51 3.42 7.74 0.30
CA ILE A 51 2.48 7.03 -0.57
C ILE A 51 1.08 7.48 -0.18
N ILE A 52 0.41 8.18 -1.10
CA ILE A 52 -0.98 8.60 -0.92
C ILE A 52 -1.90 7.55 -1.53
N THR A 53 -2.80 7.02 -0.70
CA THR A 53 -3.74 5.99 -1.12
C THR A 53 -4.92 6.56 -1.90
N ARG A 54 -5.50 5.70 -2.73
CA ARG A 54 -6.70 6.05 -3.48
C ARG A 54 -7.87 6.35 -2.56
N GLN A 55 -8.64 7.34 -2.96
CA GLN A 55 -9.95 7.64 -2.43
C GLN A 55 -10.91 7.97 -3.56
N HIS A 56 -12.19 7.73 -3.35
CA HIS A 56 -13.22 8.05 -4.35
C HIS A 56 -13.83 9.41 -4.06
N ASN A 57 -13.30 10.45 -4.74
CA ASN A 57 -13.70 11.85 -4.53
C ASN A 57 -14.86 12.29 -5.43
N ARG A 58 -15.17 11.51 -6.49
CA ARG A 58 -16.28 11.86 -7.40
C ARG A 58 -17.59 11.34 -6.84
N PRO A 59 -18.69 12.13 -6.94
CA PRO A 59 -20.01 11.64 -6.52
C PRO A 59 -20.40 10.36 -7.27
N GLY A 60 -21.04 9.45 -6.54
CA GLY A 60 -21.54 8.19 -7.09
C GLY A 60 -20.75 6.96 -6.67
N ARG A 61 -20.90 5.88 -7.43
CA ARG A 61 -20.28 4.58 -7.18
C ARG A 61 -19.49 4.14 -8.41
N ARG A 62 -18.32 3.58 -8.17
CA ARG A 62 -17.48 3.00 -9.24
C ARG A 62 -16.87 1.69 -8.77
N THR A 63 -17.13 0.62 -9.52
CA THR A 63 -16.48 -0.67 -9.31
C THR A 63 -15.56 -0.96 -10.48
N GLN A 64 -14.37 -1.48 -10.20
CA GLN A 64 -13.42 -1.93 -11.20
C GLN A 64 -12.91 -3.32 -10.84
N ALA A 65 -12.82 -4.20 -11.83
CA ALA A 65 -12.16 -5.48 -11.73
C ALA A 65 -11.10 -5.59 -12.81
N ARG A 66 -9.98 -6.21 -12.50
CA ARG A 66 -8.89 -6.46 -13.45
C ARG A 66 -8.34 -7.85 -13.23
N ILE A 67 -8.16 -8.56 -14.32
CA ILE A 67 -7.51 -9.87 -14.36
C ILE A 67 -6.38 -9.77 -15.39
N MET A 68 -5.19 -10.23 -15.02
CA MET A 68 -4.04 -10.26 -15.90
C MET A 68 -3.33 -11.61 -15.77
N TYR A 69 -2.91 -12.14 -16.92
CA TYR A 69 -2.06 -13.33 -17.02
C TYR A 69 -0.82 -13.00 -17.82
N GLY A 70 0.30 -13.59 -17.46
CA GLY A 70 1.58 -13.35 -18.12
C GLY A 70 2.52 -14.56 -18.03
N SER A 71 3.74 -14.40 -18.55
CA SER A 71 4.79 -15.40 -18.50
C SER A 71 5.08 -15.84 -17.07
N TYR A 72 5.66 -17.03 -16.91
CA TYR A 72 6.02 -17.62 -15.63
C TYR A 72 4.83 -17.78 -14.67
N ASN A 73 3.66 -18.12 -15.22
CA ASN A 73 2.41 -18.28 -14.46
C ASN A 73 2.06 -17.02 -13.65
N THR A 74 2.40 -15.84 -14.19
CA THR A 74 2.07 -14.56 -13.56
C THR A 74 0.57 -14.34 -13.64
N GLN A 75 -0.05 -14.12 -12.50
CA GLN A 75 -1.48 -13.89 -12.34
C GLN A 75 -1.69 -12.70 -11.42
N LYS A 76 -2.57 -11.79 -11.85
CA LYS A 76 -2.97 -10.63 -11.05
C LYS A 76 -4.48 -10.49 -11.07
N TYR A 77 -5.05 -10.42 -9.89
CA TYR A 77 -6.48 -10.24 -9.67
C TYR A 77 -6.68 -9.00 -8.81
N MET A 78 -7.51 -8.10 -9.26
CA MET A 78 -7.84 -6.89 -8.54
C MET A 78 -9.33 -6.63 -8.63
N ILE A 79 -9.94 -6.28 -7.51
CA ILE A 79 -11.27 -5.70 -7.46
C ILE A 79 -11.24 -4.50 -6.53
N ASN A 80 -11.83 -3.39 -6.96
CA ASN A 80 -12.04 -2.25 -6.07
C ASN A 80 -13.43 -1.65 -6.25
N ASN A 81 -13.91 -1.01 -5.20
CA ASN A 81 -15.17 -0.28 -5.17
C ASN A 81 -14.95 1.07 -4.50
N GLY A 82 -15.29 2.11 -5.20
CA GLY A 82 -15.39 3.47 -4.67
C GLY A 82 -16.83 3.92 -4.56
N TYR A 83 -17.16 4.57 -3.44
CA TYR A 83 -18.47 5.10 -3.15
C TYR A 83 -18.31 6.50 -2.53
N ASN A 84 -19.12 7.46 -3.01
CA ASN A 84 -19.14 8.82 -2.46
C ASN A 84 -20.54 9.43 -2.70
N ILE A 85 -21.38 9.40 -1.68
CA ILE A 85 -22.74 9.97 -1.76
C ILE A 85 -23.03 10.68 -0.43
N GLY A 86 -23.50 11.92 -0.55
CA GLY A 86 -23.75 12.76 0.61
C GLY A 86 -22.48 13.02 1.40
N ASN A 87 -22.53 12.77 2.69
CA ASN A 87 -21.41 12.99 3.61
C ASN A 87 -20.48 11.78 3.74
N PHE A 88 -20.84 10.64 3.16
CA PHE A 88 -20.07 9.40 3.30
C PHE A 88 -19.29 9.05 2.05
N SER A 89 -18.04 8.68 2.23
CA SER A 89 -17.16 8.16 1.18
C SER A 89 -16.50 6.87 1.61
N SER A 90 -16.32 5.93 0.69
CA SER A 90 -15.52 4.73 0.92
C SER A 90 -14.72 4.34 -0.32
N TYR A 91 -13.58 3.72 -0.08
CA TYR A 91 -12.80 3.02 -1.09
C TYR A 91 -12.33 1.69 -0.50
N ILE A 92 -12.66 0.59 -1.16
CA ILE A 92 -12.31 -0.76 -0.74
C ILE A 92 -11.63 -1.44 -1.92
N SER A 93 -10.51 -2.11 -1.68
CA SER A 93 -9.82 -2.91 -2.70
C SER A 93 -9.33 -4.24 -2.14
N LEU A 94 -9.32 -5.25 -3.01
CA LEU A 94 -8.72 -6.55 -2.79
C LEU A 94 -7.83 -6.86 -3.98
N ASN A 95 -6.60 -7.29 -3.70
CA ASN A 95 -5.62 -7.65 -4.72
C ASN A 95 -4.97 -8.98 -4.38
N HIS A 96 -4.69 -9.76 -5.41
CA HIS A 96 -3.90 -10.97 -5.32
C HIS A 96 -3.00 -11.08 -6.54
N ASP A 97 -1.69 -11.03 -6.32
CA ASP A 97 -0.68 -11.15 -7.35
C ASP A 97 0.21 -12.37 -7.05
N ARG A 98 0.50 -13.16 -8.07
CA ARG A 98 1.44 -14.27 -7.96
C ARG A 98 2.26 -14.45 -9.23
N THR A 99 3.45 -15.01 -9.10
CA THR A 99 4.27 -15.50 -10.20
C THR A 99 5.15 -16.64 -9.73
N ASP A 100 5.48 -17.57 -10.62
CA ASP A 100 6.46 -18.62 -10.33
C ASP A 100 7.91 -18.12 -10.54
N GLY A 101 8.06 -16.92 -11.15
CA GLY A 101 9.36 -16.31 -11.40
C GLY A 101 10.06 -16.83 -12.64
N HIS A 102 11.07 -16.11 -13.10
CA HIS A 102 11.82 -16.42 -14.35
C HIS A 102 12.92 -17.45 -14.14
N ARG A 103 13.19 -17.87 -12.90
CA ARG A 103 14.22 -18.87 -12.53
C ARG A 103 13.78 -19.62 -11.25
N PRO A 104 14.41 -20.78 -10.91
CA PRO A 104 14.17 -21.48 -9.66
C PRO A 104 14.26 -20.54 -8.45
N ASP A 105 13.46 -20.79 -7.43
CA ASP A 105 13.45 -20.06 -6.15
C ASP A 105 13.21 -18.54 -6.27
N SER A 106 12.44 -18.12 -7.28
CA SER A 106 12.03 -16.72 -7.48
C SER A 106 10.52 -16.50 -7.44
N LYS A 107 9.80 -17.37 -6.70
CA LYS A 107 8.35 -17.25 -6.53
C LYS A 107 7.98 -16.04 -5.70
N PHE A 108 6.91 -15.41 -6.11
CA PHE A 108 6.34 -14.24 -5.45
C PHE A 108 4.83 -14.39 -5.29
N HIS A 109 4.33 -14.05 -4.12
CA HIS A 109 2.90 -13.98 -3.83
C HIS A 109 2.62 -12.77 -2.94
N ILE A 110 1.60 -12.01 -3.27
CA ILE A 110 1.04 -11.00 -2.38
C ILE A 110 -0.49 -11.06 -2.43
N THR A 111 -1.10 -10.97 -1.27
CA THR A 111 -2.53 -10.75 -1.12
C THR A 111 -2.71 -9.59 -0.19
N ASN A 112 -3.45 -8.56 -0.63
CA ASN A 112 -3.74 -7.44 0.22
C ASN A 112 -5.22 -7.03 0.15
N GLY A 113 -5.70 -6.50 1.26
CA GLY A 113 -6.97 -5.82 1.40
C GLY A 113 -6.75 -4.42 1.95
N PHE A 114 -7.43 -3.46 1.37
CA PHE A 114 -7.40 -2.06 1.78
C PHE A 114 -8.81 -1.51 1.87
N ALA A 115 -9.12 -0.80 2.93
CA ALA A 115 -10.37 -0.08 3.09
C ALA A 115 -10.10 1.31 3.65
N LYS A 116 -10.68 2.34 3.04
CA LYS A 116 -10.64 3.72 3.50
C LYS A 116 -12.06 4.27 3.55
N LEU A 117 -12.45 4.77 4.70
CA LEU A 117 -13.77 5.33 4.97
C LEU A 117 -13.62 6.80 5.34
N GLY A 118 -14.49 7.64 4.82
CA GLY A 118 -14.52 9.06 5.14
C GLY A 118 -15.92 9.53 5.45
N TYR A 119 -16.05 10.37 6.45
CA TYR A 119 -17.30 11.01 6.81
C TYR A 119 -17.10 12.51 7.00
N LYS A 120 -17.84 13.31 6.23
CA LYS A 120 -17.88 14.76 6.34
C LYS A 120 -18.92 15.13 7.39
N ILE A 121 -18.49 15.64 8.53
CA ILE A 121 -19.38 16.01 9.63
C ILE A 121 -20.15 17.27 9.23
N ASP A 122 -19.41 18.27 8.75
CA ASP A 122 -19.91 19.52 8.22
C ASP A 122 -18.94 20.09 7.17
N ASP A 123 -19.11 21.37 6.78
CA ASP A 123 -18.22 21.99 5.78
C ASP A 123 -16.80 22.26 6.29
N HIS A 124 -16.58 22.18 7.59
CA HIS A 124 -15.28 22.42 8.22
C HIS A 124 -14.57 21.16 8.67
N TYR A 125 -15.29 20.06 8.90
CA TYR A 125 -14.75 18.88 9.57
C TYR A 125 -14.97 17.58 8.80
N LYS A 126 -13.88 16.85 8.58
CA LYS A 126 -13.90 15.52 7.98
C LYS A 126 -13.10 14.54 8.83
N VAL A 127 -13.66 13.36 9.06
CA VAL A 127 -12.97 12.22 9.66
C VAL A 127 -12.72 11.17 8.59
N THR A 128 -11.52 10.64 8.56
CA THR A 128 -11.13 9.55 7.65
C THR A 128 -10.45 8.45 8.45
N GLY A 129 -10.87 7.21 8.25
CA GLY A 129 -10.20 6.03 8.80
C GLY A 129 -9.82 5.07 7.69
N ASP A 130 -8.68 4.40 7.84
CA ASP A 130 -8.24 3.36 6.91
C ASP A 130 -7.69 2.13 7.63
N VAL A 131 -7.79 1.00 6.93
CA VAL A 131 -7.21 -0.28 7.32
C VAL A 131 -6.55 -0.90 6.10
N SER A 132 -5.32 -1.36 6.25
CA SER A 132 -4.57 -2.10 5.23
C SER A 132 -4.02 -3.39 5.82
N LEU A 133 -4.27 -4.50 5.16
CA LEU A 133 -3.75 -5.82 5.49
C LEU A 133 -3.02 -6.39 4.27
N ALA A 134 -1.80 -6.86 4.45
CA ALA A 134 -1.03 -7.47 3.38
C ALA A 134 -0.31 -8.73 3.88
N LYS A 135 -0.48 -9.82 3.14
CA LYS A 135 0.29 -11.06 3.31
C LYS A 135 1.19 -11.22 2.09
N PHE A 136 2.48 -11.22 2.33
CA PHE A 136 3.52 -11.24 1.33
C PHE A 136 4.42 -12.47 1.52
N LYS A 137 4.71 -13.16 0.43
CA LYS A 137 5.68 -14.25 0.41
C LYS A 137 6.57 -14.10 -0.82
N ASN A 138 7.86 -14.05 -0.62
CA ASN A 138 8.85 -13.92 -1.66
C ASN A 138 9.99 -14.92 -1.47
N GLN A 139 10.50 -15.46 -2.58
CA GLN A 139 11.76 -16.16 -2.63
C GLN A 139 12.78 -15.29 -3.34
N ASN A 140 13.96 -15.14 -2.76
CA ASN A 140 15.05 -14.40 -3.38
C ASN A 140 16.21 -15.37 -3.69
N PRO A 141 16.40 -15.80 -4.91
CA PRO A 141 17.36 -16.84 -5.26
C PRO A 141 18.82 -16.37 -5.18
N GLY A 142 19.08 -15.09 -4.88
CA GLY A 142 20.44 -14.54 -4.87
C GLY A 142 21.06 -14.42 -6.26
N GLU A 143 22.38 -14.40 -6.33
CA GLU A 143 23.13 -14.36 -7.59
C GLU A 143 23.09 -15.72 -8.30
N ILE A 144 23.24 -15.72 -9.63
CA ILE A 144 23.25 -16.97 -10.43
C ILE A 144 24.45 -17.84 -10.06
N THR A 145 25.59 -17.20 -9.80
CA THR A 145 26.86 -17.86 -9.46
C THR A 145 26.96 -18.25 -7.99
N ASN A 146 26.13 -17.65 -7.14
CA ASN A 146 26.07 -17.92 -5.69
C ASN A 146 24.63 -17.88 -5.22
N PRO A 147 23.84 -18.92 -5.52
CA PRO A 147 22.43 -18.96 -5.14
C PRO A 147 22.27 -19.03 -3.62
N LEU A 148 21.31 -18.30 -3.09
CA LEU A 148 20.97 -18.33 -1.68
C LEU A 148 20.04 -19.52 -1.41
N ILE A 149 20.42 -20.37 -0.46
CA ILE A 149 19.62 -21.48 0.03
C ILE A 149 18.71 -20.96 1.16
N ASP A 150 17.45 -21.37 1.18
CA ASP A 150 16.45 -21.03 2.22
C ASP A 150 16.11 -19.52 2.33
N ASN A 151 15.99 -18.86 1.20
CA ASN A 151 15.67 -17.45 1.18
C ASN A 151 14.18 -17.18 0.96
N ILE A 152 13.35 -17.58 1.92
CA ILE A 152 11.92 -17.34 1.92
C ILE A 152 11.59 -16.23 2.91
N MET A 153 11.04 -15.13 2.39
CA MET A 153 10.51 -14.04 3.20
C MET A 153 8.98 -14.17 3.30
N ASN A 154 8.48 -14.27 4.53
CA ASN A 154 7.05 -14.25 4.81
C ASN A 154 6.74 -13.05 5.70
N ILE A 155 5.88 -12.16 5.23
CA ILE A 155 5.50 -10.96 5.97
C ILE A 155 3.98 -10.87 6.03
N LEU A 156 3.47 -10.64 7.23
CA LEU A 156 2.12 -10.18 7.46
C LEU A 156 2.19 -8.75 8.00
N ARG A 157 1.60 -7.82 7.26
CA ARG A 157 1.54 -6.40 7.64
C ARG A 157 0.10 -5.99 7.84
N GLY A 158 -0.16 -5.31 8.93
CA GLY A 158 -1.42 -4.63 9.20
C GLY A 158 -1.18 -3.19 9.61
N THR A 159 -1.94 -2.26 9.07
CA THR A 159 -1.94 -0.85 9.48
C THR A 159 -3.37 -0.35 9.60
N THR A 160 -3.61 0.52 10.57
CA THR A 160 -4.84 1.27 10.70
C THR A 160 -4.50 2.70 11.05
N SER A 161 -5.23 3.64 10.48
CA SER A 161 -5.10 5.05 10.83
C SER A 161 -6.44 5.74 10.93
N VAL A 162 -6.48 6.82 11.70
CA VAL A 162 -7.61 7.73 11.76
C VAL A 162 -7.07 9.15 11.64
N SER A 163 -7.61 9.91 10.72
CA SER A 163 -7.27 11.32 10.49
C SER A 163 -8.48 12.19 10.65
N TYR A 164 -8.29 13.29 11.38
CA TYR A 164 -9.26 14.35 11.50
C TYR A 164 -8.73 15.59 10.78
N THR A 165 -9.50 16.14 9.88
CA THR A 165 -9.11 17.29 9.06
C THR A 165 -10.07 18.44 9.25
N HIS A 166 -9.51 19.63 9.55
CA HIS A 166 -10.23 20.89 9.52
C HIS A 166 -10.13 21.48 8.11
N LEU A 167 -11.25 21.57 7.43
CA LEU A 167 -11.35 22.17 6.10
C LEU A 167 -11.48 23.69 6.26
N ARG A 168 -10.65 24.45 5.59
CA ARG A 168 -10.73 25.92 5.55
C ARG A 168 -11.46 26.39 4.30
#